data_74a6e8deadc800f966c49908d16ae905
#
_entry.id   74a6e8deadc800f966c49908d16ae905
#
_cell.length_a   1.000
_cell.length_b   1.000
_cell.length_c   1.000
_cell.angle_alpha   90.00
_cell.angle_beta   90.00
_cell.angle_gamma   90.00
#
_symmetry.space_group_name_H-M   'P 1'
#
loop_
_entity.id
_entity.type
_entity.pdbx_description
1 polymer ?
#
loop_
_entity_poly.entity_id
_entity_poly.type
_entity_poly.pdbx_seq_one_letter_code
_entity_poly.pdbx_strand_id
1 'polypeptide(L)'
;MGLDAALEPFSINRVDPVTAAIVADGRRIEGELLFDAAFTDHQGVHGRLGSLDSDAPIGVTDLVPNAAGTGALGAARKQNRHKAIVCLTRGGRPGLCPSNADFFLRPFGPPTLQLSDEHAGWLQERARAGAEATVFADVKRTPATAFNVTTTVSGSDRSLPPLVIMTPRSGWYWCASERGGGIACWLELIRDLRQAKPARDVLFVASSGHELGHLGINAFVDRRQGIVSRSVAWMHLGANIGAANPVLAQPAANPATAAVPSASLPAARGNTIQSSDDAMQRRLEEALAAHNLPVGVRMPHDRVPGGEAEVVHRGGGRYVSVIGSNVLFHNPADRGPGVSDARVIAHFADAFVGIATDLATQSAPPKA
;
A
#
# COMPACT_ATOMS: atom_id res chain seq x y z
N MET A 1 20.33 -15.90 7.89
CA MET A 1 19.87 -15.73 9.27
C MET A 1 19.58 -17.07 9.98
N GLY A 2 19.49 -18.20 9.30
CA GLY A 2 19.30 -19.52 9.90
C GLY A 2 17.97 -19.69 10.66
N LEU A 3 16.91 -19.04 10.19
CA LEU A 3 15.53 -19.29 10.61
C LEU A 3 14.78 -20.05 9.52
N ASP A 4 13.84 -20.86 9.93
CA ASP A 4 12.91 -21.50 9.02
C ASP A 4 11.88 -20.46 8.56
N ALA A 5 12.04 -19.99 7.33
CA ALA A 5 11.05 -19.15 6.67
C ALA A 5 10.04 -20.02 5.94
N ALA A 6 8.77 -19.73 6.09
CA ALA A 6 7.68 -20.40 5.40
C ALA A 6 7.03 -19.51 4.36
N LEU A 7 6.66 -20.11 3.23
CA LEU A 7 5.73 -19.52 2.26
C LEU A 7 4.31 -19.98 2.61
N GLU A 8 3.52 -19.12 3.21
CA GLU A 8 2.12 -19.43 3.55
C GLU A 8 1.21 -19.12 2.35
N PRO A 9 0.69 -20.15 1.66
CA PRO A 9 -0.12 -19.95 0.46
C PRO A 9 -1.51 -19.41 0.78
N PHE A 10 -2.08 -18.62 -0.10
CA PHE A 10 -3.51 -18.30 -0.14
C PHE A 10 -4.00 -18.21 -1.59
N SER A 11 -5.27 -18.56 -1.79
CA SER A 11 -5.87 -18.57 -3.12
C SER A 11 -6.25 -17.16 -3.57
N ILE A 12 -6.04 -16.88 -4.84
CA ILE A 12 -6.46 -15.65 -5.50
C ILE A 12 -7.01 -15.98 -6.90
N ASN A 13 -8.07 -15.28 -7.29
CA ASN A 13 -8.52 -15.28 -8.67
C ASN A 13 -7.90 -14.05 -9.37
N ARG A 14 -6.66 -14.24 -9.88
CA ARG A 14 -5.83 -13.16 -10.41
C ARG A 14 -6.49 -12.49 -11.61
N VAL A 15 -6.37 -11.18 -11.68
CA VAL A 15 -6.76 -10.38 -12.85
C VAL A 15 -5.55 -10.26 -13.76
N ASP A 16 -5.67 -10.78 -14.97
CA ASP A 16 -4.64 -10.68 -16.00
C ASP A 16 -5.18 -9.75 -17.11
N PRO A 17 -4.71 -8.51 -17.23
CA PRO A 17 -5.14 -7.60 -18.28
C PRO A 17 -4.87 -8.17 -19.66
N VAL A 18 -5.90 -8.19 -20.51
CA VAL A 18 -5.80 -8.52 -21.93
C VAL A 18 -5.72 -7.23 -22.75
N THR A 19 -6.60 -6.28 -22.43
CA THR A 19 -6.59 -4.94 -23.02
C THR A 19 -7.01 -3.92 -21.96
N ALA A 20 -6.16 -2.92 -21.72
CA ALA A 20 -6.41 -1.81 -20.81
C ALA A 20 -6.09 -0.50 -21.55
N ALA A 21 -7.06 0.07 -22.28
CA ALA A 21 -6.82 1.21 -23.14
C ALA A 21 -8.07 2.05 -23.38
N ILE A 22 -7.87 3.28 -23.81
CA ILE A 22 -8.88 4.14 -24.44
C ILE A 22 -8.49 4.45 -25.88
N VAL A 23 -9.48 4.46 -26.76
CA VAL A 23 -9.33 4.92 -28.15
C VAL A 23 -10.33 6.05 -28.41
N ALA A 24 -9.84 7.20 -28.86
CA ALA A 24 -10.65 8.32 -29.30
C ALA A 24 -9.90 9.10 -30.39
N ASP A 25 -10.63 9.55 -31.43
CA ASP A 25 -10.09 10.27 -32.59
C ASP A 25 -8.86 9.57 -33.22
N GLY A 26 -8.89 8.25 -33.33
CA GLY A 26 -7.79 7.45 -33.87
C GLY A 26 -6.56 7.34 -32.98
N ARG A 27 -6.54 7.97 -31.82
CA ARG A 27 -5.46 7.84 -30.83
C ARG A 27 -5.80 6.77 -29.80
N ARG A 28 -4.85 5.85 -29.57
CA ARG A 28 -4.92 4.83 -28.52
C ARG A 28 -3.96 5.22 -27.38
N ILE A 29 -4.45 5.12 -26.15
CA ILE A 29 -3.65 5.33 -24.92
C ILE A 29 -3.84 4.11 -24.03
N GLU A 30 -2.73 3.48 -23.68
CA GLU A 30 -2.71 2.38 -22.71
C GLU A 30 -2.82 2.91 -21.29
N GLY A 31 -3.42 2.10 -20.42
CA GLY A 31 -3.60 2.42 -19.01
C GLY A 31 -3.53 1.18 -18.11
N GLU A 32 -4.04 1.32 -16.91
CA GLU A 32 -4.18 0.22 -15.96
C GLU A 32 -5.64 0.10 -15.52
N LEU A 33 -6.09 -1.11 -15.28
CA LEU A 33 -7.45 -1.37 -14.82
C LEU A 33 -7.60 -1.10 -13.33
N LEU A 34 -8.77 -0.66 -12.92
CA LEU A 34 -9.14 -0.72 -11.52
C LEU A 34 -9.66 -2.12 -11.20
N PHE A 35 -8.89 -2.92 -10.45
CA PHE A 35 -9.13 -4.35 -10.29
C PHE A 35 -10.35 -4.71 -9.42
N ASP A 36 -10.96 -3.75 -8.77
CA ASP A 36 -12.21 -3.91 -8.02
C ASP A 36 -13.43 -3.29 -8.72
N ALA A 37 -13.35 -3.12 -10.04
CA ALA A 37 -14.45 -2.69 -10.91
C ALA A 37 -14.95 -3.85 -11.78
N ALA A 38 -16.05 -3.62 -12.52
CA ALA A 38 -16.44 -4.51 -13.60
C ALA A 38 -15.41 -4.44 -14.75
N PHE A 39 -15.46 -5.39 -15.65
CA PHE A 39 -14.60 -5.45 -16.83
C PHE A 39 -15.45 -5.44 -18.10
N THR A 40 -14.85 -5.08 -19.23
CA THR A 40 -15.47 -5.17 -20.56
C THR A 40 -15.18 -6.53 -21.18
N ASP A 41 -15.87 -6.83 -22.26
CA ASP A 41 -15.41 -7.81 -23.24
C ASP A 41 -14.36 -7.18 -24.19
N HIS A 42 -13.97 -7.94 -25.22
CA HIS A 42 -13.01 -7.51 -26.24
C HIS A 42 -13.51 -6.36 -27.13
N GLN A 43 -14.82 -6.05 -27.15
CA GLN A 43 -15.38 -4.94 -27.90
C GLN A 43 -15.27 -3.61 -27.13
N GLY A 44 -15.12 -3.68 -25.80
CA GLY A 44 -15.04 -2.51 -24.94
C GLY A 44 -16.40 -1.80 -24.76
N VAL A 45 -16.34 -0.63 -24.15
CA VAL A 45 -17.50 0.27 -23.98
C VAL A 45 -17.33 1.48 -24.86
N HIS A 46 -18.24 1.64 -25.85
CA HIS A 46 -18.28 2.78 -26.74
C HIS A 46 -19.29 3.84 -26.26
N GLY A 47 -18.91 5.12 -26.41
CA GLY A 47 -19.79 6.24 -26.10
C GLY A 47 -19.06 7.58 -25.96
N ARG A 48 -19.85 8.64 -25.75
CA ARG A 48 -19.32 9.98 -25.57
C ARG A 48 -18.62 10.14 -24.21
N LEU A 49 -17.50 10.83 -24.23
CA LEU A 49 -16.81 11.29 -23.03
C LEU A 49 -17.53 12.51 -22.41
N GLY A 50 -17.49 12.62 -21.10
CA GLY A 50 -17.94 13.78 -20.34
C GLY A 50 -17.38 13.79 -18.94
N SER A 51 -17.62 14.83 -18.17
CA SER A 51 -17.21 14.88 -16.77
C SER A 51 -17.97 13.85 -15.92
N LEU A 52 -17.44 13.50 -14.76
CA LEU A 52 -18.04 12.48 -13.88
C LEU A 52 -19.45 12.85 -13.38
N ASP A 53 -19.79 14.13 -13.35
CA ASP A 53 -21.11 14.65 -12.93
C ASP A 53 -22.10 14.79 -14.10
N SER A 54 -21.67 14.53 -15.34
CA SER A 54 -22.52 14.56 -16.55
C SER A 54 -23.28 13.25 -16.76
N ASP A 55 -24.20 13.25 -17.75
CA ASP A 55 -24.93 12.06 -18.21
C ASP A 55 -24.21 11.31 -19.34
N ALA A 56 -22.91 11.60 -19.56
CA ALA A 56 -22.15 10.92 -20.60
C ALA A 56 -21.99 9.43 -20.32
N PRO A 57 -22.05 8.57 -21.35
CA PRO A 57 -21.80 7.13 -21.17
C PRO A 57 -20.45 6.82 -20.58
N ILE A 58 -19.43 7.64 -20.83
CA ILE A 58 -18.09 7.47 -20.31
C ILE A 58 -17.74 8.70 -19.46
N GLY A 59 -17.63 8.52 -18.14
CA GLY A 59 -17.26 9.58 -17.18
C GLY A 59 -15.76 9.75 -17.10
N VAL A 60 -15.28 11.00 -17.04
CA VAL A 60 -13.86 11.33 -16.87
C VAL A 60 -13.66 12.06 -15.55
N THR A 61 -12.64 11.68 -14.78
CA THR A 61 -12.31 12.30 -13.50
C THR A 61 -10.83 12.16 -13.15
N ASP A 62 -10.39 12.85 -12.12
CA ASP A 62 -9.11 12.62 -11.48
C ASP A 62 -9.22 11.54 -10.38
N LEU A 63 -8.13 10.83 -10.12
CA LEU A 63 -8.02 9.81 -9.08
C LEU A 63 -6.68 9.92 -8.37
N VAL A 64 -6.70 10.17 -7.07
CA VAL A 64 -5.51 10.00 -6.24
C VAL A 64 -5.37 8.55 -5.79
N PRO A 65 -4.16 8.01 -5.61
CA PRO A 65 -3.95 6.67 -5.07
C PRO A 65 -4.78 6.45 -3.78
N ASN A 66 -5.35 5.27 -3.62
CA ASN A 66 -6.21 4.87 -2.48
C ASN A 66 -7.57 5.58 -2.35
N ALA A 67 -8.04 6.29 -3.37
CA ALA A 67 -9.32 7.01 -3.31
C ALA A 67 -10.42 6.43 -4.22
N ALA A 68 -10.20 5.31 -4.88
CA ALA A 68 -11.14 4.74 -5.87
C ALA A 68 -12.51 4.34 -5.28
N GLY A 69 -12.56 4.01 -4.00
CA GLY A 69 -13.79 3.63 -3.28
C GLY A 69 -14.51 4.78 -2.58
N THR A 70 -13.95 6.00 -2.60
CA THR A 70 -14.42 7.15 -1.79
C THR A 70 -14.72 8.38 -2.64
N GLY A 71 -15.27 9.41 -2.01
CA GLY A 71 -15.56 10.70 -2.67
C GLY A 71 -16.52 10.58 -3.86
N ALA A 72 -16.38 11.50 -4.81
CA ALA A 72 -17.24 11.58 -6.00
C ALA A 72 -17.11 10.33 -6.89
N LEU A 73 -15.90 9.80 -7.07
CA LEU A 73 -15.67 8.59 -7.85
C LEU A 73 -16.34 7.38 -7.20
N GLY A 74 -16.15 7.17 -5.89
CA GLY A 74 -16.78 6.06 -5.18
C GLY A 74 -18.31 6.14 -5.22
N ALA A 75 -18.89 7.34 -5.15
CA ALA A 75 -20.33 7.56 -5.30
C ALA A 75 -20.81 7.24 -6.73
N ALA A 76 -20.13 7.73 -7.76
CA ALA A 76 -20.48 7.47 -9.16
C ALA A 76 -20.38 5.97 -9.51
N ARG A 77 -19.36 5.28 -8.98
CA ARG A 77 -19.21 3.81 -9.12
C ARG A 77 -20.38 3.07 -8.47
N LYS A 78 -20.78 3.43 -7.25
CA LYS A 78 -21.92 2.80 -6.55
C LYS A 78 -23.26 3.02 -7.26
N GLN A 79 -23.43 4.18 -7.87
CA GLN A 79 -24.65 4.54 -8.60
C GLN A 79 -24.72 3.94 -10.00
N ASN A 80 -23.62 3.39 -10.54
CA ASN A 80 -23.50 2.93 -11.93
C ASN A 80 -23.98 3.99 -12.95
N ARG A 81 -23.66 5.27 -12.69
CA ARG A 81 -24.14 6.38 -13.52
C ARG A 81 -23.60 6.32 -14.95
N HIS A 82 -22.38 5.83 -15.12
CA HIS A 82 -21.70 5.70 -16.40
C HIS A 82 -21.60 4.23 -16.81
N LYS A 83 -21.46 3.97 -18.11
CA LYS A 83 -21.15 2.63 -18.64
C LYS A 83 -19.68 2.27 -18.46
N ALA A 84 -18.80 3.26 -18.44
CA ALA A 84 -17.39 3.14 -18.10
C ALA A 84 -16.89 4.45 -17.47
N ILE A 85 -15.77 4.39 -16.75
CA ILE A 85 -15.11 5.57 -16.17
C ILE A 85 -13.64 5.56 -16.58
N VAL A 86 -13.08 6.75 -16.91
CA VAL A 86 -11.66 6.95 -17.15
C VAL A 86 -11.12 7.90 -16.11
N CYS A 87 -10.10 7.47 -15.39
CA CYS A 87 -9.48 8.23 -14.32
C CYS A 87 -8.06 8.67 -14.73
N LEU A 88 -7.75 9.96 -14.53
CA LEU A 88 -6.37 10.46 -14.57
C LEU A 88 -5.75 10.28 -13.20
N THR A 89 -4.74 9.46 -13.06
CA THR A 89 -4.09 9.23 -11.76
C THR A 89 -3.26 10.44 -11.35
N ARG A 90 -3.43 10.90 -10.11
CA ARG A 90 -2.75 12.07 -9.54
C ARG A 90 -1.82 11.65 -8.42
N GLY A 91 -0.60 11.25 -8.76
CA GLY A 91 0.45 10.98 -7.80
C GLY A 91 1.22 12.23 -7.34
N GLY A 92 2.22 12.05 -6.50
CA GLY A 92 3.16 13.12 -6.13
C GLY A 92 4.08 13.55 -7.29
N ARG A 93 4.16 12.75 -8.34
CA ARG A 93 4.84 13.01 -9.62
C ARG A 93 3.99 12.52 -10.78
N PRO A 94 4.17 13.12 -11.99
CA PRO A 94 3.54 12.63 -13.20
C PRO A 94 3.83 11.14 -13.44
N GLY A 95 2.85 10.44 -13.99
CA GLY A 95 2.94 9.04 -14.31
C GLY A 95 1.65 8.29 -14.00
N LEU A 96 1.59 7.03 -14.40
CA LEU A 96 0.48 6.14 -14.07
C LEU A 96 0.67 5.62 -12.63
N CYS A 97 -0.11 6.17 -11.70
CA CYS A 97 -0.10 5.81 -10.28
C CYS A 97 -1.40 5.06 -9.92
N PRO A 98 -1.49 3.74 -10.11
CA PRO A 98 -2.73 2.99 -9.91
C PRO A 98 -3.25 3.10 -8.47
N SER A 99 -4.56 3.16 -8.33
CA SER A 99 -5.21 3.07 -7.02
C SER A 99 -5.33 1.62 -6.57
N ASN A 100 -5.26 1.41 -5.26
CA ASN A 100 -5.55 0.11 -4.67
C ASN A 100 -6.99 -0.32 -4.96
N ALA A 101 -7.19 -1.63 -5.08
CA ALA A 101 -8.46 -2.29 -5.33
C ALA A 101 -8.97 -2.90 -4.01
N ASP A 102 -9.37 -2.05 -3.07
CA ASP A 102 -9.73 -2.46 -1.71
C ASP A 102 -10.93 -3.42 -1.66
N PHE A 103 -11.75 -3.40 -2.72
CA PHE A 103 -12.92 -4.27 -2.88
C PHE A 103 -12.68 -5.42 -3.86
N PHE A 104 -11.45 -5.86 -4.04
CA PHE A 104 -11.06 -6.89 -5.01
C PHE A 104 -11.91 -8.18 -4.92
N LEU A 105 -12.28 -8.61 -3.72
CA LEU A 105 -13.15 -9.79 -3.49
C LEU A 105 -14.63 -9.50 -3.73
N ARG A 106 -15.04 -8.24 -3.79
CA ARG A 106 -16.41 -7.78 -4.00
C ARG A 106 -16.42 -6.58 -4.94
N PRO A 107 -15.98 -6.75 -6.18
CA PRO A 107 -15.88 -5.66 -7.14
C PRO A 107 -17.24 -4.99 -7.37
N PHE A 108 -17.22 -3.69 -7.60
CA PHE A 108 -18.42 -2.90 -7.82
C PHE A 108 -18.20 -1.76 -8.81
N GLY A 109 -19.29 -1.29 -9.39
CA GLY A 109 -19.28 -0.16 -10.32
C GLY A 109 -18.86 -0.56 -11.73
N PRO A 110 -18.92 0.39 -12.68
CA PRO A 110 -18.64 0.14 -14.08
C PRO A 110 -17.14 -0.11 -14.32
N PRO A 111 -16.76 -0.65 -15.48
CA PRO A 111 -15.36 -0.73 -15.90
C PRO A 111 -14.67 0.62 -15.73
N THR A 112 -13.51 0.61 -15.09
CA THR A 112 -12.76 1.82 -14.78
C THR A 112 -11.32 1.67 -15.23
N LEU A 113 -10.90 2.55 -16.15
CA LEU A 113 -9.54 2.62 -16.68
C LEU A 113 -8.79 3.77 -16.01
N GLN A 114 -7.57 3.52 -15.60
CA GLN A 114 -6.65 4.49 -15.01
C GLN A 114 -5.58 4.87 -16.03
N LEU A 115 -5.40 6.16 -16.28
CA LEU A 115 -4.41 6.70 -17.20
C LEU A 115 -3.40 7.56 -16.45
N SER A 116 -2.19 7.67 -17.01
CA SER A 116 -1.22 8.66 -16.57
C SER A 116 -1.78 10.07 -16.72
N ASP A 117 -1.54 10.93 -15.75
CA ASP A 117 -1.86 12.36 -15.80
C ASP A 117 -1.11 13.14 -16.89
N GLU A 118 -0.09 12.54 -17.48
CA GLU A 118 0.57 13.08 -18.70
C GLU A 118 -0.39 13.22 -19.87
N HIS A 119 -1.51 12.48 -19.86
CA HIS A 119 -2.56 12.55 -20.87
C HIS A 119 -3.69 13.52 -20.49
N ALA A 120 -3.56 14.28 -19.41
CA ALA A 120 -4.64 15.12 -18.87
C ALA A 120 -5.16 16.14 -19.88
N GLY A 121 -4.27 16.89 -20.53
CA GLY A 121 -4.67 17.91 -21.49
C GLY A 121 -5.51 17.34 -22.64
N TRP A 122 -5.06 16.23 -23.19
CA TRP A 122 -5.77 15.54 -24.28
C TRP A 122 -7.13 15.01 -23.84
N LEU A 123 -7.17 14.26 -22.73
CA LEU A 123 -8.41 13.61 -22.27
C LEU A 123 -9.47 14.65 -21.84
N GLN A 124 -9.06 15.69 -21.12
CA GLN A 124 -9.98 16.74 -20.68
C GLN A 124 -10.55 17.56 -21.83
N GLU A 125 -9.75 17.79 -22.88
CA GLU A 125 -10.23 18.44 -24.10
C GLU A 125 -11.30 17.59 -24.79
N ARG A 126 -11.06 16.28 -24.95
CA ARG A 126 -12.02 15.34 -25.53
C ARG A 126 -13.30 15.23 -24.71
N ALA A 127 -13.18 15.17 -23.40
CA ALA A 127 -14.35 15.14 -22.50
C ALA A 127 -15.21 16.42 -22.62
N ARG A 128 -14.57 17.61 -22.71
CA ARG A 128 -15.30 18.86 -22.91
C ARG A 128 -15.98 18.95 -24.27
N ALA A 129 -15.38 18.38 -25.28
CA ALA A 129 -15.95 18.30 -26.63
C ALA A 129 -17.04 17.22 -26.78
N GLY A 130 -17.23 16.36 -25.80
CA GLY A 130 -18.13 15.21 -25.91
C GLY A 130 -17.70 14.21 -26.99
N ALA A 131 -16.39 14.04 -27.19
CA ALA A 131 -15.85 13.18 -28.22
C ALA A 131 -16.24 11.71 -28.00
N GLU A 132 -16.46 10.98 -29.09
CA GLU A 132 -16.71 9.53 -29.03
C GLU A 132 -15.41 8.79 -28.69
N ALA A 133 -15.53 7.80 -27.82
CA ALA A 133 -14.40 6.98 -27.38
C ALA A 133 -14.82 5.53 -27.16
N THR A 134 -13.85 4.63 -27.18
CA THR A 134 -14.02 3.25 -26.72
C THR A 134 -13.04 2.97 -25.60
N VAL A 135 -13.55 2.52 -24.46
CA VAL A 135 -12.77 2.09 -23.29
C VAL A 135 -12.70 0.57 -23.27
N PHE A 136 -11.50 0.06 -23.25
CA PHE A 136 -11.21 -1.37 -23.11
C PHE A 136 -10.70 -1.65 -21.71
N ALA A 137 -11.37 -2.55 -21.03
CA ALA A 137 -11.01 -3.07 -19.72
C ALA A 137 -11.22 -4.60 -19.74
N ASP A 138 -10.57 -5.26 -20.71
CA ASP A 138 -10.72 -6.71 -20.94
C ASP A 138 -9.67 -7.47 -20.14
N VAL A 139 -10.11 -8.53 -19.47
CA VAL A 139 -9.27 -9.33 -18.58
C VAL A 139 -9.53 -10.82 -18.71
N LYS A 140 -8.52 -11.59 -18.35
CA LYS A 140 -8.66 -13.00 -18.01
C LYS A 140 -8.59 -13.17 -16.50
N ARG A 141 -9.52 -13.92 -15.92
CA ARG A 141 -9.42 -14.35 -14.51
C ARG A 141 -8.73 -15.71 -14.46
N THR A 142 -7.64 -15.77 -13.69
CA THR A 142 -6.82 -16.99 -13.57
C THR A 142 -6.70 -17.40 -12.11
N PRO A 143 -7.19 -18.60 -11.72
CA PRO A 143 -6.90 -19.14 -10.40
C PRO A 143 -5.39 -19.23 -10.17
N ALA A 144 -4.93 -18.69 -9.07
CA ALA A 144 -3.52 -18.64 -8.74
C ALA A 144 -3.32 -18.77 -7.23
N THR A 145 -2.09 -19.04 -6.83
CA THR A 145 -1.67 -19.06 -5.43
C THR A 145 -0.70 -17.92 -5.17
N ALA A 146 -1.03 -17.06 -4.22
CA ALA A 146 -0.14 -16.07 -3.67
C ALA A 146 0.40 -16.54 -2.31
N PHE A 147 1.46 -15.87 -1.81
CA PHE A 147 2.15 -16.33 -0.60
C PHE A 147 2.49 -15.13 0.29
N ASN A 148 2.27 -15.29 1.59
CA ASN A 148 2.98 -14.52 2.60
C ASN A 148 4.34 -15.17 2.89
N VAL A 149 5.30 -14.38 3.34
CA VAL A 149 6.53 -14.90 3.93
C VAL A 149 6.41 -14.77 5.43
N THR A 150 6.56 -15.88 6.15
CA THR A 150 6.43 -15.90 7.61
C THR A 150 7.63 -16.58 8.26
N THR A 151 7.96 -16.17 9.48
CA THR A 151 8.89 -16.85 10.36
C THR A 151 8.54 -16.57 11.82
N THR A 152 9.13 -17.32 12.73
CA THR A 152 8.93 -17.14 14.18
C THR A 152 10.27 -17.10 14.87
N VAL A 153 10.48 -16.11 15.72
CA VAL A 153 11.52 -16.14 16.74
C VAL A 153 10.88 -16.69 18.01
N SER A 154 11.29 -17.90 18.41
CA SER A 154 10.71 -18.59 19.56
C SER A 154 11.10 -17.91 20.86
N GLY A 155 10.11 -17.70 21.73
CA GLY A 155 10.30 -17.25 23.08
C GLY A 155 10.69 -18.40 24.04
N SER A 156 11.17 -18.02 25.21
CA SER A 156 11.45 -18.98 26.30
C SER A 156 10.18 -19.52 26.96
N ASP A 157 9.07 -18.77 26.89
CA ASP A 157 7.76 -19.15 27.40
C ASP A 157 6.68 -18.98 26.29
N ARG A 158 6.34 -20.09 25.65
CA ARG A 158 5.34 -20.14 24.57
C ARG A 158 3.90 -20.02 25.06
N SER A 159 3.66 -19.98 26.35
CA SER A 159 2.33 -19.72 26.92
C SER A 159 1.97 -18.25 26.95
N LEU A 160 2.96 -17.36 26.84
CA LEU A 160 2.74 -15.92 26.78
C LEU A 160 2.08 -15.50 25.46
N PRO A 161 1.20 -14.47 25.49
CA PRO A 161 0.66 -13.86 24.27
C PRO A 161 1.78 -13.45 23.31
N PRO A 162 1.75 -13.84 22.03
CA PRO A 162 2.82 -13.52 21.09
C PRO A 162 2.84 -12.03 20.72
N LEU A 163 3.98 -11.55 20.25
CA LEU A 163 4.11 -10.30 19.51
C LEU A 163 4.01 -10.62 18.01
N VAL A 164 3.33 -9.78 17.23
CA VAL A 164 3.27 -9.93 15.77
C VAL A 164 3.89 -8.70 15.10
N ILE A 165 4.80 -8.93 14.15
CA ILE A 165 5.46 -7.88 13.37
C ILE A 165 5.16 -8.09 11.90
N MET A 166 4.51 -7.11 11.28
CA MET A 166 4.04 -7.22 9.90
C MET A 166 4.51 -6.07 9.02
N THR A 167 4.72 -6.38 7.75
CA THR A 167 5.00 -5.40 6.69
C THR A 167 4.39 -5.87 5.37
N PRO A 168 3.85 -4.97 4.51
CA PRO A 168 3.49 -5.33 3.16
C PRO A 168 4.74 -5.55 2.30
N ARG A 169 4.67 -6.52 1.36
CA ARG A 169 5.76 -6.82 0.43
C ARG A 169 5.35 -6.81 -1.05
N SER A 170 4.08 -6.68 -1.35
CA SER A 170 3.58 -6.50 -2.72
C SER A 170 3.52 -5.03 -3.11
N GLY A 171 3.39 -4.75 -4.39
CA GLY A 171 3.30 -3.39 -4.93
C GLY A 171 2.92 -3.40 -6.41
N TRP A 172 2.53 -2.24 -6.93
CA TRP A 172 2.16 -2.09 -8.34
C TRP A 172 3.36 -2.21 -9.30
N TYR A 173 4.52 -1.78 -8.81
CA TYR A 173 5.77 -1.76 -9.58
C TYR A 173 6.93 -2.33 -8.75
N TRP A 174 8.14 -1.78 -8.95
CA TRP A 174 9.31 -2.16 -8.15
C TRP A 174 9.20 -1.73 -6.69
N CYS A 175 8.52 -0.62 -6.41
CA CYS A 175 8.20 -0.14 -5.07
C CYS A 175 9.41 -0.08 -4.13
N ALA A 176 10.56 0.38 -4.68
CA ALA A 176 11.83 0.33 -3.95
C ALA A 176 11.80 1.18 -2.67
N SER A 177 11.21 2.37 -2.71
CA SER A 177 11.04 3.22 -1.52
C SER A 177 9.73 2.94 -0.79
N GLU A 178 8.72 2.49 -1.50
CA GLU A 178 7.43 2.21 -0.89
C GLU A 178 7.49 0.99 0.06
N ARG A 179 8.21 -0.08 -0.34
CA ARG A 179 8.28 -1.35 0.41
C ARG A 179 9.64 -1.62 1.03
N GLY A 180 10.72 -1.16 0.38
CA GLY A 180 12.08 -1.53 0.76
C GLY A 180 12.44 -1.20 2.20
N GLY A 181 12.06 -0.01 2.69
CA GLY A 181 12.35 0.39 4.07
C GLY A 181 11.63 -0.47 5.13
N GLY A 182 10.35 -0.73 4.94
CA GLY A 182 9.59 -1.62 5.83
C GLY A 182 10.17 -3.04 5.88
N ILE A 183 10.52 -3.58 4.71
CA ILE A 183 11.14 -4.92 4.60
C ILE A 183 12.51 -4.93 5.27
N ALA A 184 13.35 -3.90 5.07
CA ALA A 184 14.66 -3.80 5.71
C ALA A 184 14.55 -3.76 7.24
N CYS A 185 13.66 -2.93 7.79
CA CYS A 185 13.40 -2.89 9.22
C CYS A 185 12.87 -4.25 9.73
N TRP A 186 11.99 -4.91 8.98
CA TRP A 186 11.45 -6.23 9.32
C TRP A 186 12.56 -7.31 9.41
N LEU A 187 13.52 -7.29 8.47
CA LEU A 187 14.66 -8.19 8.50
C LEU A 187 15.61 -7.91 9.66
N GLU A 188 15.82 -6.63 9.98
CA GLU A 188 16.63 -6.23 11.12
C GLU A 188 16.02 -6.67 12.45
N LEU A 189 14.73 -6.45 12.64
CA LEU A 189 13.98 -6.93 13.80
C LEU A 189 14.10 -8.44 14.01
N ILE A 190 14.08 -9.23 12.94
CA ILE A 190 14.32 -10.68 13.02
C ILE A 190 15.72 -10.95 13.55
N ARG A 191 16.73 -10.23 13.05
CA ARG A 191 18.12 -10.43 13.45
C ARG A 191 18.33 -10.14 14.92
N ASP A 192 17.82 -9.00 15.39
CA ASP A 192 18.08 -8.51 16.73
C ASP A 192 17.27 -9.28 17.79
N LEU A 193 16.00 -9.58 17.52
CA LEU A 193 15.18 -10.36 18.46
C LEU A 193 15.66 -11.80 18.64
N ARG A 194 16.32 -12.39 17.63
CA ARG A 194 17.01 -13.68 17.84
C ARG A 194 18.14 -13.59 18.85
N GLN A 195 18.87 -12.49 18.85
CA GLN A 195 19.98 -12.26 19.79
C GLN A 195 19.46 -11.90 21.18
N ALA A 196 18.36 -11.14 21.25
CA ALA A 196 17.74 -10.69 22.49
C ALA A 196 17.09 -11.82 23.32
N LYS A 197 16.84 -13.01 22.73
CA LYS A 197 16.20 -14.15 23.39
C LYS A 197 14.88 -13.77 24.06
N PRO A 198 13.82 -13.52 23.29
CA PRO A 198 12.55 -13.02 23.79
C PRO A 198 11.91 -13.97 24.80
N ALA A 199 11.09 -13.45 25.71
CA ALA A 199 10.29 -14.26 26.62
C ALA A 199 9.14 -14.95 25.89
N ARG A 200 8.47 -14.26 24.94
CA ARG A 200 7.32 -14.72 24.16
C ARG A 200 7.69 -14.99 22.71
N ASP A 201 6.90 -15.81 22.03
CA ASP A 201 7.05 -15.99 20.58
C ASP A 201 6.83 -14.65 19.86
N VAL A 202 7.69 -14.37 18.86
CA VAL A 202 7.54 -13.23 17.95
C VAL A 202 7.26 -13.76 16.55
N LEU A 203 6.05 -13.53 16.08
CA LEU A 203 5.58 -13.94 14.76
C LEU A 203 5.86 -12.83 13.76
N PHE A 204 6.52 -13.16 12.67
CA PHE A 204 6.84 -12.25 11.59
C PHE A 204 6.04 -12.58 10.33
N VAL A 205 5.42 -11.60 9.71
CA VAL A 205 4.70 -11.75 8.45
C VAL A 205 5.00 -10.61 7.49
N ALA A 206 5.52 -10.95 6.30
CA ALA A 206 5.58 -10.05 5.16
C ALA A 206 4.45 -10.43 4.21
N SER A 207 3.40 -9.60 4.16
CA SER A 207 2.12 -9.92 3.52
C SER A 207 2.11 -9.55 2.03
N SER A 208 1.40 -10.33 1.22
CA SER A 208 1.14 -10.06 -0.19
C SER A 208 -0.31 -9.62 -0.41
N GLY A 209 -0.59 -9.01 -1.56
CA GLY A 209 -1.95 -8.58 -1.90
C GLY A 209 -2.44 -7.39 -1.08
N HIS A 210 -1.53 -6.53 -0.64
CA HIS A 210 -1.84 -5.26 0.01
C HIS A 210 -2.76 -4.42 -0.87
N GLU A 211 -2.42 -4.28 -2.15
CA GLU A 211 -3.12 -3.47 -3.14
C GLU A 211 -4.50 -4.02 -3.50
N LEU A 212 -4.82 -5.22 -3.04
CA LEU A 212 -6.07 -5.96 -3.33
C LEU A 212 -6.94 -6.14 -2.07
N GLY A 213 -6.93 -5.17 -1.16
CA GLY A 213 -7.68 -5.21 0.09
C GLY A 213 -7.04 -6.09 1.16
N HIS A 214 -5.72 -6.04 1.26
CA HIS A 214 -4.94 -6.69 2.32
C HIS A 214 -5.10 -8.22 2.37
N LEU A 215 -5.22 -8.89 1.20
CA LEU A 215 -5.54 -10.33 1.11
C LEU A 215 -4.62 -11.22 1.93
N GLY A 216 -3.33 -10.95 1.92
CA GLY A 216 -2.35 -11.78 2.62
C GLY A 216 -2.46 -11.71 4.13
N ILE A 217 -2.60 -10.50 4.71
CA ILE A 217 -2.75 -10.39 6.17
C ILE A 217 -4.09 -10.94 6.64
N ASN A 218 -5.16 -10.79 5.87
CA ASN A 218 -6.43 -11.42 6.15
C ASN A 218 -6.27 -12.96 6.19
N ALA A 219 -5.63 -13.56 5.19
CA ALA A 219 -5.35 -14.99 5.16
C ALA A 219 -4.46 -15.46 6.33
N PHE A 220 -3.51 -14.64 6.77
CA PHE A 220 -2.69 -14.93 7.94
C PHE A 220 -3.51 -14.98 9.24
N VAL A 221 -4.42 -14.00 9.41
CA VAL A 221 -5.32 -13.92 10.58
C VAL A 221 -6.35 -15.04 10.56
N ASP A 222 -6.95 -15.34 9.42
CA ASP A 222 -7.97 -16.40 9.27
C ASP A 222 -7.42 -17.77 9.66
N ARG A 223 -6.16 -18.06 9.38
CA ARG A 223 -5.49 -19.30 9.80
C ARG A 223 -5.18 -19.37 11.29
N ARG A 224 -5.13 -18.23 11.96
CA ARG A 224 -4.77 -18.10 13.37
C ARG A 224 -5.89 -17.45 14.16
N GLN A 225 -7.05 -18.09 14.17
CA GLN A 225 -8.25 -17.56 14.81
C GLN A 225 -7.97 -16.97 16.19
N GLY A 226 -8.44 -15.74 16.42
CA GLY A 226 -8.23 -15.01 17.67
C GLY A 226 -6.81 -14.43 17.84
N ILE A 227 -5.91 -14.57 16.85
CA ILE A 227 -4.53 -14.05 16.97
C ILE A 227 -4.52 -12.53 17.23
N VAL A 228 -5.45 -11.78 16.66
CA VAL A 228 -5.50 -10.33 16.83
C VAL A 228 -5.69 -9.94 18.29
N SER A 229 -6.67 -10.52 18.97
CA SER A 229 -6.99 -10.21 20.38
C SER A 229 -6.07 -10.93 21.38
N ARG A 230 -5.49 -12.07 21.00
CA ARG A 230 -4.60 -12.85 21.89
C ARG A 230 -3.15 -12.38 21.86
N SER A 231 -2.73 -11.58 20.86
CA SER A 231 -1.38 -11.03 20.81
C SER A 231 -1.19 -9.92 21.83
N VAL A 232 0.01 -9.81 22.39
CA VAL A 232 0.34 -8.70 23.31
C VAL A 232 0.30 -7.37 22.61
N ALA A 233 0.74 -7.34 21.36
CA ALA A 233 0.64 -6.21 20.44
C ALA A 233 0.97 -6.63 19.00
N TRP A 234 0.69 -5.74 18.05
CA TRP A 234 1.09 -5.81 16.65
C TRP A 234 1.95 -4.60 16.30
N MET A 235 2.99 -4.82 15.51
CA MET A 235 3.79 -3.74 14.93
C MET A 235 3.61 -3.75 13.41
N HIS A 236 3.03 -2.69 12.89
CA HIS A 236 2.86 -2.49 11.44
C HIS A 236 3.93 -1.54 10.91
N LEU A 237 4.86 -2.12 10.16
CA LEU A 237 5.88 -1.40 9.40
C LEU A 237 5.29 -1.15 8.01
N GLY A 238 4.59 -0.02 7.87
CA GLY A 238 3.79 0.28 6.68
C GLY A 238 4.63 0.75 5.49
N ALA A 239 3.97 1.39 4.55
CA ALA A 239 4.62 1.90 3.34
C ALA A 239 5.56 3.07 3.63
N ASN A 240 6.52 3.32 2.71
CA ASN A 240 7.30 4.55 2.61
C ASN A 240 8.27 4.84 3.77
N ILE A 241 8.63 3.84 4.57
CA ILE A 241 9.61 3.98 5.66
C ILE A 241 10.97 4.31 5.06
N GLY A 242 11.50 5.48 5.40
CA GLY A 242 12.78 5.95 4.86
C GLY A 242 12.76 6.26 3.36
N ALA A 243 11.58 6.48 2.78
CA ALA A 243 11.49 6.96 1.41
C ALA A 243 12.17 8.33 1.30
N ALA A 244 13.04 8.46 0.31
CA ALA A 244 13.66 9.72 -0.04
C ALA A 244 12.76 10.49 -1.01
N ASN A 245 12.68 11.82 -0.84
CA ASN A 245 12.03 12.68 -1.82
C ASN A 245 13.11 13.19 -2.79
N PRO A 246 13.35 12.53 -3.93
CA PRO A 246 14.36 12.97 -4.86
C PRO A 246 14.04 14.39 -5.34
N VAL A 247 14.99 15.31 -5.18
CA VAL A 247 14.90 16.64 -5.78
C VAL A 247 14.74 16.44 -7.29
N LEU A 248 13.72 17.06 -7.86
CA LEU A 248 13.42 16.99 -9.29
C LEU A 248 14.60 17.49 -10.11
N ALA A 249 15.44 16.59 -10.61
CA ALA A 249 16.15 16.88 -11.82
C ALA A 249 15.11 17.01 -12.95
N GLN A 250 15.30 17.95 -13.88
CA GLN A 250 14.43 18.07 -15.05
C GLN A 250 14.24 16.69 -15.71
N PRO A 251 13.06 16.42 -16.30
CA PRO A 251 12.79 15.11 -16.87
C PRO A 251 13.90 14.75 -17.86
N ALA A 252 14.60 13.66 -17.56
CA ALA A 252 15.56 13.11 -18.52
C ALA A 252 14.77 12.67 -19.76
N ALA A 253 15.36 12.87 -20.93
CA ALA A 253 14.75 12.48 -22.21
C ALA A 253 14.44 10.97 -22.30
N ASN A 254 14.96 10.18 -21.34
CA ASN A 254 14.65 8.76 -21.19
C ASN A 254 14.49 8.41 -19.69
N PRO A 255 13.24 8.24 -19.19
CA PRO A 255 13.00 7.95 -17.78
C PRO A 255 13.57 6.60 -17.30
N ALA A 256 13.88 5.67 -18.21
CA ALA A 256 14.44 4.36 -17.86
C ALA A 256 15.93 4.43 -17.48
N THR A 257 16.65 5.49 -17.86
CA THR A 257 18.09 5.66 -17.65
C THR A 257 18.45 6.85 -16.77
N ALA A 258 17.47 7.61 -16.27
CA ALA A 258 17.70 8.75 -15.40
C ALA A 258 18.27 8.27 -14.05
N ALA A 259 19.59 8.43 -13.86
CA ALA A 259 20.17 8.29 -12.54
C ALA A 259 19.57 9.39 -11.63
N VAL A 260 18.95 9.00 -10.55
CA VAL A 260 18.48 9.92 -9.52
C VAL A 260 19.74 10.53 -8.86
N PRO A 261 19.93 11.85 -8.89
CA PRO A 261 21.10 12.46 -8.24
C PRO A 261 21.11 12.13 -6.75
N SER A 262 22.23 11.63 -6.26
CA SER A 262 22.51 11.35 -4.85
C SER A 262 22.67 12.63 -3.99
N ALA A 263 22.03 13.74 -4.33
CA ALA A 263 22.09 14.94 -3.51
C ALA A 263 21.29 14.74 -2.23
N SER A 264 21.79 15.25 -1.11
CA SER A 264 21.15 15.22 0.20
C SER A 264 19.66 15.54 0.11
N LEU A 265 18.86 14.48 0.20
CA LEU A 265 17.41 14.56 0.04
C LEU A 265 16.84 15.11 1.33
N PRO A 266 15.98 16.12 1.30
CA PRO A 266 15.27 16.51 2.51
C PRO A 266 14.48 15.30 2.99
N ALA A 267 14.65 14.94 4.26
CA ALA A 267 13.90 13.88 4.92
C ALA A 267 12.42 14.01 4.58
N ALA A 268 11.79 12.88 4.26
CA ALA A 268 10.37 12.84 3.96
C ALA A 268 9.60 13.62 5.03
N ARG A 269 8.78 14.58 4.64
CA ARG A 269 8.06 15.45 5.57
C ARG A 269 7.06 14.65 6.36
N GLY A 270 7.46 14.21 7.55
CA GLY A 270 6.60 13.68 8.59
C GLY A 270 5.98 12.32 8.30
N ASN A 271 6.20 11.41 9.22
CA ASN A 271 5.54 10.11 9.22
C ASN A 271 4.13 10.24 9.79
N THR A 272 3.21 9.47 9.26
CA THR A 272 1.90 9.23 9.88
C THR A 272 2.05 8.09 10.87
N ILE A 273 1.70 8.35 12.11
CA ILE A 273 1.67 7.33 13.16
C ILE A 273 0.25 7.10 13.64
N GLN A 274 0.00 5.87 14.03
CA GLN A 274 -1.24 5.48 14.69
C GLN A 274 -0.98 4.34 15.68
N SER A 275 -1.79 4.27 16.71
CA SER A 275 -1.74 3.23 17.73
C SER A 275 -3.13 2.91 18.25
N SER A 276 -3.26 1.79 18.94
CA SER A 276 -4.51 1.37 19.55
C SER A 276 -4.93 2.20 20.76
N ASP A 277 -3.96 2.75 21.47
CA ASP A 277 -4.16 3.43 22.77
C ASP A 277 -3.00 4.38 23.09
N ASP A 278 -3.21 5.24 24.11
CA ASP A 278 -2.22 6.24 24.54
C ASP A 278 -0.90 5.64 25.00
N ALA A 279 -0.91 4.44 25.60
CA ALA A 279 0.32 3.81 26.08
C ALA A 279 1.18 3.35 24.90
N MET A 280 0.55 2.76 23.89
CA MET A 280 1.23 2.38 22.65
C MET A 280 1.68 3.62 21.85
N GLN A 281 0.91 4.70 21.86
CA GLN A 281 1.30 5.94 21.21
C GLN A 281 2.53 6.56 21.86
N ARG A 282 2.55 6.72 23.19
CA ARG A 282 3.72 7.25 23.90
C ARG A 282 4.97 6.42 23.61
N ARG A 283 4.87 5.09 23.69
CA ARG A 283 5.97 4.16 23.38
C ARG A 283 6.53 4.39 21.97
N LEU A 284 5.65 4.55 20.98
CA LEU A 284 6.05 4.81 19.60
C LEU A 284 6.72 6.18 19.46
N GLU A 285 6.13 7.23 20.03
CA GLU A 285 6.66 8.59 19.93
C GLU A 285 8.02 8.74 20.64
N GLU A 286 8.18 8.16 21.83
CA GLU A 286 9.46 8.14 22.56
C GLU A 286 10.55 7.44 21.75
N ALA A 287 10.25 6.29 21.15
CA ALA A 287 11.20 5.57 20.31
C ALA A 287 11.59 6.35 19.06
N LEU A 288 10.60 6.95 18.36
CA LEU A 288 10.89 7.77 17.18
C LEU A 288 11.71 9.02 17.55
N ALA A 289 11.37 9.70 18.65
CA ALA A 289 12.09 10.90 19.13
C ALA A 289 13.54 10.58 19.51
N ALA A 290 13.80 9.44 20.16
CA ALA A 290 15.16 9.00 20.52
C ALA A 290 16.09 8.84 19.30
N HIS A 291 15.52 8.59 18.13
CA HIS A 291 16.23 8.41 16.86
C HIS A 291 16.07 9.59 15.88
N ASN A 292 15.58 10.76 16.37
CA ASN A 292 15.35 11.97 15.56
C ASN A 292 14.42 11.75 14.34
N LEU A 293 13.44 10.89 14.47
CA LEU A 293 12.46 10.61 13.44
C LEU A 293 11.22 11.50 13.60
N PRO A 294 10.92 12.40 12.66
CA PRO A 294 9.82 13.34 12.81
C PRO A 294 8.45 12.67 12.67
N VAL A 295 7.53 13.04 13.54
CA VAL A 295 6.12 12.71 13.44
C VAL A 295 5.38 13.88 12.79
N GLY A 296 4.78 13.65 11.62
CA GLY A 296 4.00 14.67 10.90
C GLY A 296 2.52 14.63 11.25
N VAL A 297 1.95 13.44 11.29
CA VAL A 297 0.53 13.22 11.54
C VAL A 297 0.34 12.17 12.63
N ARG A 298 -0.48 12.51 13.61
CA ARG A 298 -0.99 11.59 14.63
C ARG A 298 -2.44 11.27 14.31
N MET A 299 -2.70 10.03 13.94
CA MET A 299 -4.07 9.61 13.69
C MET A 299 -4.78 9.31 15.01
N PRO A 300 -6.02 9.77 15.19
CA PRO A 300 -6.84 9.41 16.36
C PRO A 300 -7.02 7.89 16.48
N HIS A 301 -7.09 7.39 17.72
CA HIS A 301 -7.20 5.95 17.99
C HIS A 301 -8.51 5.34 17.46
N ASP A 302 -9.59 6.11 17.37
CA ASP A 302 -10.91 5.70 16.86
C ASP A 302 -10.99 5.69 15.33
N ARG A 303 -9.99 6.23 14.64
CA ARG A 303 -9.92 6.19 13.18
C ARG A 303 -9.34 4.88 12.69
N VAL A 304 -9.94 4.35 11.63
CA VAL A 304 -9.38 3.17 10.95
C VAL A 304 -8.03 3.52 10.33
N PRO A 305 -6.96 2.82 10.69
CA PRO A 305 -5.64 3.06 10.11
C PRO A 305 -5.56 2.66 8.63
N GLY A 306 -4.56 3.20 7.94
CA GLY A 306 -4.17 2.71 6.63
C GLY A 306 -3.36 1.42 6.71
N GLY A 307 -3.36 0.67 5.61
CA GLY A 307 -2.59 -0.56 5.45
C GLY A 307 -3.10 -1.70 6.33
N GLU A 308 -2.25 -2.69 6.53
CA GLU A 308 -2.58 -3.92 7.26
C GLU A 308 -2.99 -3.69 8.73
N ALA A 309 -2.63 -2.54 9.31
CA ALA A 309 -3.06 -2.17 10.66
C ALA A 309 -4.59 -2.08 10.79
N GLU A 310 -5.32 -1.83 9.67
CA GLU A 310 -6.78 -1.86 9.63
C GLU A 310 -7.34 -3.19 10.16
N VAL A 311 -6.73 -4.31 9.78
CA VAL A 311 -7.20 -5.65 10.19
C VAL A 311 -7.07 -5.82 11.71
N VAL A 312 -5.99 -5.32 12.29
CA VAL A 312 -5.75 -5.37 13.73
C VAL A 312 -6.71 -4.45 14.48
N HIS A 313 -6.87 -3.23 13.99
CA HIS A 313 -7.79 -2.24 14.57
C HIS A 313 -9.24 -2.77 14.61
N ARG A 314 -9.73 -3.28 13.47
CA ARG A 314 -11.09 -3.86 13.37
C ARG A 314 -11.28 -5.08 14.26
N GLY A 315 -10.22 -5.82 14.53
CA GLY A 315 -10.21 -6.98 15.44
C GLY A 315 -10.01 -6.61 16.92
N GLY A 316 -9.93 -5.31 17.26
CA GLY A 316 -9.72 -4.84 18.63
C GLY A 316 -8.36 -5.18 19.22
N GLY A 317 -7.35 -5.42 18.37
CA GLY A 317 -5.98 -5.72 18.81
C GLY A 317 -5.19 -4.47 19.19
N ARG A 318 -4.18 -4.64 20.04
CA ARG A 318 -3.22 -3.58 20.37
C ARG A 318 -2.18 -3.46 19.26
N TYR A 319 -1.85 -2.22 18.88
CA TYR A 319 -0.87 -2.03 17.79
C TYR A 319 -0.16 -0.68 17.84
N VAL A 320 0.98 -0.63 17.15
CA VAL A 320 1.62 0.58 16.61
C VAL A 320 1.72 0.46 15.10
N SER A 321 1.56 1.57 14.39
CA SER A 321 1.65 1.66 12.94
C SER A 321 2.41 2.90 12.52
N VAL A 322 3.33 2.75 11.57
CA VAL A 322 4.08 3.85 10.96
C VAL A 322 3.95 3.76 9.44
N ILE A 323 3.57 4.87 8.82
CA ILE A 323 3.54 5.03 7.36
C ILE A 323 4.32 6.31 7.03
N GLY A 324 5.33 6.20 6.20
CA GLY A 324 6.10 7.34 5.70
C GLY A 324 5.36 8.12 4.62
N SER A 325 5.95 9.22 4.17
CA SER A 325 5.50 9.97 3.00
C SER A 325 6.42 9.71 1.81
N ASN A 326 5.85 9.67 0.60
CA ASN A 326 6.58 9.36 -0.61
C ASN A 326 5.96 10.05 -1.83
N VAL A 327 6.73 10.87 -2.53
CA VAL A 327 6.30 11.52 -3.79
C VAL A 327 6.21 10.53 -4.95
N LEU A 328 6.83 9.35 -4.80
CA LEU A 328 6.80 8.27 -5.79
C LEU A 328 5.81 7.15 -5.41
N PHE A 329 4.90 7.42 -4.48
CA PHE A 329 3.90 6.43 -4.08
C PHE A 329 3.09 5.93 -5.29
N HIS A 330 3.08 4.61 -5.52
CA HIS A 330 2.50 3.94 -6.67
C HIS A 330 3.04 4.40 -8.04
N ASN A 331 4.16 5.10 -8.09
CA ASN A 331 4.71 5.62 -9.34
C ASN A 331 5.72 4.63 -9.96
N PRO A 332 5.72 4.41 -11.28
CA PRO A 332 6.67 3.52 -11.94
C PRO A 332 8.13 3.97 -11.83
N ALA A 333 8.39 5.22 -11.44
CA ALA A 333 9.73 5.74 -11.16
C ALA A 333 10.28 5.34 -9.77
N ASP A 334 9.48 4.69 -8.91
CA ASP A 334 9.94 4.17 -7.62
C ASP A 334 10.87 2.96 -7.81
N ARG A 335 12.11 3.23 -8.25
CA ARG A 335 13.12 2.24 -8.61
C ARG A 335 14.50 2.64 -8.10
N GLY A 336 15.28 1.64 -7.75
CA GLY A 336 16.69 1.76 -7.48
C GLY A 336 17.03 2.42 -6.15
N PRO A 337 18.35 2.49 -5.84
CA PRO A 337 18.79 2.87 -4.49
C PRO A 337 18.57 4.34 -4.14
N GLY A 338 18.50 5.24 -5.13
CA GLY A 338 18.40 6.68 -4.90
C GLY A 338 17.03 7.18 -4.41
N VAL A 339 16.02 6.32 -4.32
CA VAL A 339 14.66 6.66 -3.87
C VAL A 339 14.45 6.35 -2.38
N SER A 340 15.43 5.76 -1.70
CA SER A 340 15.40 5.45 -0.27
C SER A 340 16.64 6.01 0.43
N ASP A 341 16.49 6.42 1.69
CA ASP A 341 17.58 6.85 2.55
C ASP A 341 17.92 5.75 3.57
N ALA A 342 19.05 5.08 3.34
CA ALA A 342 19.50 3.97 4.18
C ALA A 342 19.76 4.39 5.65
N ARG A 343 20.17 5.64 5.90
CA ARG A 343 20.41 6.13 7.27
C ARG A 343 19.10 6.31 8.01
N VAL A 344 18.10 6.88 7.33
CA VAL A 344 16.75 7.03 7.89
C VAL A 344 16.13 5.67 8.16
N ILE A 345 16.29 4.70 7.23
CA ILE A 345 15.83 3.32 7.44
C ILE A 345 16.50 2.68 8.66
N ALA A 346 17.81 2.90 8.85
CA ALA A 346 18.53 2.38 10.03
C ALA A 346 17.99 2.97 11.34
N HIS A 347 17.73 4.29 11.38
CA HIS A 347 17.11 4.93 12.56
C HIS A 347 15.71 4.38 12.85
N PHE A 348 14.91 4.10 11.83
CA PHE A 348 13.62 3.42 12.01
C PHE A 348 13.79 1.99 12.54
N ALA A 349 14.76 1.25 12.01
CA ALA A 349 15.04 -0.10 12.49
C ALA A 349 15.41 -0.09 13.98
N ASP A 350 16.31 0.81 14.40
CA ASP A 350 16.71 0.96 15.80
C ASP A 350 15.51 1.31 16.70
N ALA A 351 14.65 2.27 16.28
CA ALA A 351 13.45 2.63 17.02
C ALA A 351 12.49 1.44 17.17
N PHE A 352 12.26 0.69 16.09
CA PHE A 352 11.39 -0.49 16.11
C PHE A 352 11.98 -1.64 16.92
N VAL A 353 13.30 -1.86 16.88
CA VAL A 353 14.00 -2.85 17.70
C VAL A 353 13.80 -2.55 19.19
N GLY A 354 13.92 -1.27 19.59
CA GLY A 354 13.65 -0.86 20.97
C GLY A 354 12.24 -1.25 21.44
N ILE A 355 11.22 -0.88 20.65
CA ILE A 355 9.81 -1.21 20.94
C ILE A 355 9.59 -2.74 21.00
N ALA A 356 10.09 -3.45 19.99
CA ALA A 356 9.88 -4.88 19.85
C ALA A 356 10.56 -5.67 20.96
N THR A 357 11.80 -5.32 21.31
CA THR A 357 12.54 -5.95 22.39
C THR A 357 11.82 -5.77 23.73
N ASP A 358 11.36 -4.57 24.01
CA ASP A 358 10.61 -4.25 25.21
C ASP A 358 9.32 -5.10 25.33
N LEU A 359 8.54 -5.16 24.25
CA LEU A 359 7.31 -5.95 24.19
C LEU A 359 7.58 -7.47 24.24
N ALA A 360 8.67 -7.94 23.65
CA ALA A 360 9.00 -9.35 23.53
C ALA A 360 9.63 -9.94 24.81
N THR A 361 10.34 -9.13 25.62
CA THR A 361 11.05 -9.60 26.82
C THR A 361 10.24 -9.48 28.10
N GLN A 362 9.18 -8.69 28.14
CA GLN A 362 8.31 -8.59 29.32
C GLN A 362 7.59 -9.91 29.59
N SER A 363 7.71 -10.42 30.81
CA SER A 363 7.05 -11.65 31.27
C SER A 363 5.56 -11.46 31.66
N ALA A 364 5.13 -10.22 31.88
CA ALA A 364 3.73 -9.86 32.13
C ALA A 364 3.17 -9.00 30.97
N PRO A 365 1.85 -9.05 30.70
CA PRO A 365 1.27 -8.10 29.75
C PRO A 365 1.52 -6.67 30.24
N PRO A 366 1.80 -5.69 29.33
CA PRO A 366 1.92 -4.31 29.74
C PRO A 366 0.63 -3.87 30.44
N LYS A 367 0.78 -3.22 31.60
CA LYS A 367 -0.38 -2.66 32.31
C LYS A 367 -1.10 -1.65 31.38
N ALA A 368 -2.41 -1.74 31.35
CA ALA A 368 -3.29 -0.86 30.57
C ALA A 368 -3.11 0.59 30.96
#